data_f7d554892f9d45da5225c1dd217e67d2
#
_entry.id   f7d554892f9d45da5225c1dd217e67d2
#
_cell.length_a   1.000
_cell.length_b   1.000
_cell.length_c   1.000
_cell.angle_alpha   90.00
_cell.angle_beta   90.00
_cell.angle_gamma   90.00
#
_symmetry.space_group_name_H-M   'P 1'
#
loop_
_entity.id
_entity.type
_entity.pdbx_description
1 polymer ?
#
loop_
_entity_poly.entity_id
_entity_poly.type
_entity_poly.pdbx_seq_one_letter_code
_entity_poly.pdbx_strand_id
1 'polypeptide(L)'
;MIYYTGDIHGSAKGIVAFAQHYELTESDIIVILGDVGANYYGNRRDRYCKDALARIKPTVFCVHGNHERRPDTLAGYKQKEWNGGLVWYEDEYPNLLFARDGDIFTMEGTRHLVIGGAYSVDKYYRLENNMLWFADEQPSAEIKTYVEDQITKNRIDIVLSHTCPYKYEPRDAFLPIIDQSTVDDSTERWLDGIEEKVDYKAWLCGHWHIEKQIDKLRFLFHDVVSLEMIKRGFK
;
A
#
# COMPACT_ATOMS: atom_id res chain seq x y z
N MET A 1 -3.99 6.76 -17.18
CA MET A 1 -3.61 5.33 -16.96
C MET A 1 -3.23 5.10 -15.50
N ILE A 2 -3.46 3.89 -14.95
CA ILE A 2 -3.07 3.55 -13.57
C ILE A 2 -1.99 2.48 -13.59
N TYR A 3 -0.95 2.68 -12.79
CA TYR A 3 0.18 1.78 -12.60
C TYR A 3 0.31 1.42 -11.12
N TYR A 4 0.66 0.18 -10.81
CA TYR A 4 0.78 -0.35 -9.46
C TYR A 4 2.17 -0.94 -9.27
N THR A 5 2.77 -0.69 -8.11
CA THR A 5 4.07 -1.23 -7.71
C THR A 5 4.11 -1.48 -6.21
N GLY A 6 5.08 -2.24 -5.73
CA GLY A 6 5.26 -2.53 -4.31
C GLY A 6 6.04 -1.46 -3.56
N ASP A 7 6.72 -1.92 -2.55
CA ASP A 7 7.47 -1.15 -1.56
C ASP A 7 8.66 -0.40 -2.18
N ILE A 8 8.86 0.85 -1.80
CA ILE A 8 10.01 1.63 -2.29
C ILE A 8 10.99 2.05 -1.19
N HIS A 9 10.62 1.92 0.09
CA HIS A 9 11.46 2.19 1.26
C HIS A 9 12.26 3.50 1.18
N GLY A 10 11.62 4.58 0.73
CA GLY A 10 12.24 5.91 0.56
C GLY A 10 13.07 6.07 -0.71
N SER A 11 13.20 5.03 -1.54
CA SER A 11 13.93 5.09 -2.81
C SER A 11 13.01 5.40 -3.99
N ALA A 12 12.69 6.67 -4.18
CA ALA A 12 11.84 7.12 -5.30
C ALA A 12 12.49 6.94 -6.70
N LYS A 13 13.76 6.51 -6.78
CA LYS A 13 14.54 6.48 -8.03
C LYS A 13 13.88 5.64 -9.12
N GLY A 14 13.37 4.45 -8.78
CA GLY A 14 12.68 3.57 -9.74
C GLY A 14 11.40 4.21 -10.29
N ILE A 15 10.61 4.81 -9.40
CA ILE A 15 9.35 5.50 -9.77
C ILE A 15 9.61 6.69 -10.69
N VAL A 16 10.61 7.51 -10.35
CA VAL A 16 10.99 8.67 -11.17
C VAL A 16 11.47 8.24 -12.55
N ALA A 17 12.33 7.23 -12.62
CA ALA A 17 12.82 6.69 -13.88
C ALA A 17 11.69 6.10 -14.73
N PHE A 18 10.75 5.37 -14.12
CA PHE A 18 9.57 4.83 -14.79
C PHE A 18 8.69 5.94 -15.36
N ALA A 19 8.35 6.95 -14.54
CA ALA A 19 7.51 8.07 -14.97
C ALA A 19 8.13 8.86 -16.13
N GLN A 20 9.46 9.03 -16.12
CA GLN A 20 10.20 9.70 -17.19
C GLN A 20 10.28 8.85 -18.46
N HIS A 21 10.57 7.55 -18.33
CA HIS A 21 10.73 6.63 -19.47
C HIS A 21 9.42 6.49 -20.27
N TYR A 22 8.28 6.43 -19.57
CA TYR A 22 6.96 6.30 -20.19
C TYR A 22 6.25 7.65 -20.40
N GLU A 23 6.95 8.77 -20.17
CA GLU A 23 6.45 10.14 -20.36
C GLU A 23 5.10 10.37 -19.67
N LEU A 24 4.94 9.84 -18.44
CA LEU A 24 3.70 9.92 -17.70
C LEU A 24 3.26 11.38 -17.47
N THR A 25 1.96 11.60 -17.46
CA THR A 25 1.31 12.91 -17.39
C THR A 25 0.54 13.10 -16.08
N GLU A 26 -0.02 14.27 -15.86
CA GLU A 26 -0.88 14.57 -14.71
C GLU A 26 -2.18 13.74 -14.67
N SER A 27 -2.59 13.16 -15.81
CA SER A 27 -3.75 12.26 -15.88
C SER A 27 -3.43 10.83 -15.45
N ASP A 28 -2.15 10.50 -15.24
CA ASP A 28 -1.70 9.18 -14.83
C ASP A 28 -1.62 9.07 -13.30
N ILE A 29 -1.76 7.85 -12.80
CA ILE A 29 -1.70 7.54 -11.37
C ILE A 29 -0.68 6.43 -11.17
N ILE A 30 0.22 6.59 -10.21
CA ILE A 30 1.11 5.55 -9.72
C ILE A 30 0.67 5.18 -8.31
N VAL A 31 0.28 3.93 -8.12
CA VAL A 31 -0.11 3.37 -6.82
C VAL A 31 1.09 2.63 -6.22
N ILE A 32 1.46 2.99 -4.99
CA ILE A 32 2.50 2.32 -4.20
C ILE A 32 1.80 1.54 -3.08
N LEU A 33 2.06 0.24 -2.99
CA LEU A 33 1.34 -0.70 -2.10
C LEU A 33 1.93 -0.76 -0.68
N GLY A 34 2.25 0.40 -0.15
CA GLY A 34 2.80 0.58 1.20
C GLY A 34 4.32 0.73 1.23
N ASP A 35 4.84 0.94 2.41
CA ASP A 35 6.27 1.13 2.68
C ASP A 35 6.94 2.14 1.73
N VAL A 36 6.26 3.27 1.56
CA VAL A 36 6.76 4.37 0.73
C VAL A 36 8.05 4.94 1.31
N GLY A 37 8.16 4.95 2.65
CA GLY A 37 9.29 5.53 3.36
C GLY A 37 9.31 7.07 3.32
N ALA A 38 8.16 7.69 3.04
CA ALA A 38 7.98 9.13 3.02
C ALA A 38 7.61 9.70 4.41
N ASN A 39 7.24 8.84 5.36
CA ASN A 39 6.84 9.18 6.72
C ASN A 39 7.53 8.31 7.78
N TYR A 40 8.72 7.81 7.51
CA TYR A 40 9.41 6.88 8.41
C TYR A 40 10.26 7.60 9.46
N TYR A 41 11.21 8.43 9.04
CA TYR A 41 12.20 9.04 9.93
C TYR A 41 11.72 10.31 10.63
N GLY A 42 10.74 11.04 10.09
CA GLY A 42 10.33 12.36 10.54
C GLY A 42 11.41 13.44 10.32
N ASN A 43 12.28 13.28 9.34
CA ASN A 43 13.40 14.16 9.09
C ASN A 43 13.70 14.36 7.58
N ARG A 44 14.91 14.87 7.27
CA ARG A 44 15.33 15.15 5.87
C ARG A 44 15.27 13.95 4.94
N ARG A 45 15.39 12.69 5.44
CA ARG A 45 15.33 11.51 4.59
C ARG A 45 13.95 11.34 3.97
N ASP A 46 12.90 11.49 4.78
CA ASP A 46 11.52 11.44 4.29
C ASP A 46 11.27 12.57 3.28
N ARG A 47 11.80 13.79 3.58
CA ARG A 47 11.69 14.92 2.68
C ARG A 47 12.34 14.65 1.31
N TYR A 48 13.51 14.01 1.25
CA TYR A 48 14.13 13.65 -0.01
C TYR A 48 13.27 12.70 -0.84
N CYS A 49 12.59 11.75 -0.21
CA CYS A 49 11.64 10.88 -0.89
C CYS A 49 10.46 11.69 -1.43
N LYS A 50 9.82 12.52 -0.58
CA LYS A 50 8.69 13.38 -0.97
C LYS A 50 9.07 14.33 -2.11
N ASP A 51 10.21 15.02 -2.02
CA ASP A 51 10.72 15.93 -3.05
C ASP A 51 10.92 15.22 -4.39
N ALA A 52 11.41 13.99 -4.38
CA ALA A 52 11.61 13.22 -5.60
C ALA A 52 10.28 12.79 -6.23
N LEU A 53 9.33 12.30 -5.42
CA LEU A 53 8.00 11.90 -5.87
C LEU A 53 7.16 13.10 -6.32
N ALA A 54 7.31 14.27 -5.70
CA ALA A 54 6.57 15.47 -6.08
C ALA A 54 7.03 16.09 -7.41
N ARG A 55 8.23 15.75 -7.89
CA ARG A 55 8.76 16.26 -9.17
C ARG A 55 8.20 15.56 -10.41
N ILE A 56 7.61 14.39 -10.26
CA ILE A 56 6.95 13.71 -11.38
C ILE A 56 5.53 14.25 -11.57
N LYS A 57 5.04 14.20 -12.81
CA LYS A 57 3.72 14.74 -13.15
C LYS A 57 2.54 13.92 -12.62
N PRO A 58 2.58 12.56 -12.64
CA PRO A 58 1.45 11.76 -12.21
C PRO A 58 1.14 11.95 -10.73
N THR A 59 -0.10 11.66 -10.35
CA THR A 59 -0.47 11.48 -8.96
C THR A 59 0.22 10.23 -8.41
N VAL A 60 0.89 10.34 -7.27
CA VAL A 60 1.42 9.21 -6.51
C VAL A 60 0.45 8.91 -5.38
N PHE A 61 -0.22 7.76 -5.47
CA PHE A 61 -1.23 7.31 -4.51
C PHE A 61 -0.67 6.18 -3.65
N CYS A 62 -0.61 6.39 -2.34
CA CYS A 62 0.09 5.54 -1.40
C CYS A 62 -0.89 4.79 -0.50
N VAL A 63 -0.76 3.47 -0.43
CA VAL A 63 -1.31 2.63 0.63
C VAL A 63 -0.40 2.74 1.85
N HIS A 64 -0.92 2.63 3.07
CA HIS A 64 -0.11 2.61 4.28
C HIS A 64 0.65 1.28 4.42
N GLY A 65 1.95 1.33 4.73
CA GLY A 65 2.78 0.18 5.04
C GLY A 65 3.09 0.04 6.54
N ASN A 66 3.85 -0.98 6.93
CA ASN A 66 4.26 -1.16 8.33
C ASN A 66 5.52 -0.36 8.70
N HIS A 67 6.32 0.04 7.72
CA HIS A 67 7.53 0.84 7.92
C HIS A 67 7.26 2.34 7.70
N GLU A 68 6.14 2.85 8.20
CA GLU A 68 5.85 4.28 8.13
C GLU A 68 4.79 4.70 9.14
N ARG A 69 4.84 5.98 9.53
CA ARG A 69 3.82 6.58 10.40
C ARG A 69 2.56 6.85 9.60
N ARG A 70 1.42 6.67 10.24
CA ARG A 70 0.14 7.06 9.66
C ARG A 70 0.07 8.58 9.50
N PRO A 71 -0.38 9.09 8.33
CA PRO A 71 -0.45 10.54 8.09
C PRO A 71 -1.31 11.31 9.09
N ASP A 72 -2.37 10.70 9.63
CA ASP A 72 -3.24 11.31 10.64
C ASP A 72 -2.57 11.54 11.99
N THR A 73 -1.44 10.88 12.25
CA THR A 73 -0.62 11.10 13.45
C THR A 73 0.43 12.20 13.27
N LEU A 74 0.56 12.75 12.07
CA LEU A 74 1.60 13.71 11.71
C LEU A 74 1.06 15.12 11.53
N ALA A 75 1.76 16.10 12.12
CA ALA A 75 1.46 17.50 11.88
C ALA A 75 1.76 17.87 10.40
N GLY A 76 0.92 18.73 9.82
CA GLY A 76 1.08 19.22 8.45
C GLY A 76 0.23 18.50 7.41
N TYR A 77 -0.24 17.29 7.70
CA TYR A 77 -1.18 16.60 6.83
C TYR A 77 -2.58 17.18 6.92
N LYS A 78 -3.23 17.27 5.77
CA LYS A 78 -4.63 17.67 5.59
C LYS A 78 -5.39 16.57 4.87
N GLN A 79 -6.71 16.57 5.00
CA GLN A 79 -7.58 15.68 4.25
C GLN A 79 -8.26 16.39 3.09
N LYS A 80 -8.51 15.64 2.03
CA LYS A 80 -9.41 16.02 0.94
C LYS A 80 -10.13 14.79 0.38
N GLU A 81 -11.29 15.02 -0.21
CA GLU A 81 -11.91 13.99 -1.06
C GLU A 81 -11.13 13.85 -2.37
N TRP A 82 -10.92 12.61 -2.80
CA TRP A 82 -10.29 12.30 -4.06
C TRP A 82 -10.83 10.96 -4.60
N ASN A 83 -11.39 10.97 -5.80
CA ASN A 83 -11.94 9.78 -6.46
C ASN A 83 -12.93 8.95 -5.62
N GLY A 84 -13.72 9.58 -4.75
CA GLY A 84 -14.76 8.97 -3.94
C GLY A 84 -14.32 8.50 -2.55
N GLY A 85 -13.04 8.63 -2.19
CA GLY A 85 -12.49 8.36 -0.87
C GLY A 85 -11.77 9.57 -0.29
N LEU A 86 -11.31 9.46 0.96
CA LEU A 86 -10.49 10.48 1.63
C LEU A 86 -9.01 10.15 1.49
N VAL A 87 -8.23 11.19 1.21
CA VAL A 87 -6.78 11.10 1.18
C VAL A 87 -6.15 12.14 2.09
N TRP A 88 -4.98 11.79 2.62
CA TRP A 88 -4.11 12.70 3.33
C TRP A 88 -3.07 13.26 2.37
N TYR A 89 -2.74 14.53 2.50
CA TYR A 89 -1.72 15.21 1.69
C TYR A 89 -1.09 16.38 2.46
N GLU A 90 0.07 16.83 2.01
CA GLU A 90 0.71 18.07 2.45
C GLU A 90 0.65 19.10 1.32
N ASP A 91 0.44 20.38 1.64
CA ASP A 91 0.37 21.46 0.64
C ASP A 91 1.64 21.56 -0.22
N GLU A 92 2.80 21.21 0.36
CA GLU A 92 4.09 21.19 -0.33
C GLU A 92 4.18 20.07 -1.38
N TYR A 93 3.37 18.99 -1.24
CA TYR A 93 3.40 17.80 -2.09
C TYR A 93 2.01 17.43 -2.60
N PRO A 94 1.36 18.28 -3.41
CA PRO A 94 -0.06 18.15 -3.74
C PRO A 94 -0.42 16.94 -4.59
N ASN A 95 0.56 16.35 -5.30
CA ASN A 95 0.40 15.13 -6.10
C ASN A 95 0.75 13.85 -5.33
N LEU A 96 1.24 13.94 -4.08
CA LEU A 96 1.53 12.80 -3.21
C LEU A 96 0.38 12.60 -2.22
N LEU A 97 -0.40 11.55 -2.42
CA LEU A 97 -1.63 11.29 -1.70
C LEU A 97 -1.51 9.97 -0.92
N PHE A 98 -1.89 10.00 0.35
CA PHE A 98 -1.94 8.81 1.20
C PHE A 98 -3.41 8.43 1.44
N ALA A 99 -3.79 7.23 1.10
CA ALA A 99 -5.16 6.77 1.21
C ALA A 99 -5.60 6.61 2.67
N ARG A 100 -6.87 6.87 2.94
CA ARG A 100 -7.50 6.41 4.18
C ARG A 100 -7.85 4.93 4.04
N ASP A 101 -7.45 4.13 5.02
CA ASP A 101 -7.78 2.71 5.05
C ASP A 101 -9.29 2.49 5.10
N GLY A 102 -9.74 1.51 4.34
CA GLY A 102 -11.15 1.14 4.22
C GLY A 102 -11.92 1.94 3.16
N ASP A 103 -11.39 3.03 2.63
CA ASP A 103 -12.06 3.79 1.59
C ASP A 103 -11.96 3.10 0.22
N ILE A 104 -12.95 3.43 -0.61
CA ILE A 104 -13.07 2.91 -1.97
C ILE A 104 -12.88 4.05 -2.96
N PHE A 105 -11.84 3.92 -3.78
CA PHE A 105 -11.47 4.92 -4.77
C PHE A 105 -11.87 4.46 -6.17
N THR A 106 -12.68 5.27 -6.86
CA THR A 106 -13.08 4.99 -8.25
C THR A 106 -12.10 5.65 -9.22
N MET A 107 -11.10 4.89 -9.64
CA MET A 107 -10.08 5.34 -10.57
C MET A 107 -10.29 4.67 -11.94
N GLU A 108 -10.38 5.45 -13.02
CA GLU A 108 -10.70 4.98 -14.39
C GLU A 108 -11.91 4.01 -14.44
N GLY A 109 -12.97 4.34 -13.70
CA GLY A 109 -14.19 3.53 -13.62
C GLY A 109 -14.06 2.20 -12.91
N THR A 110 -12.94 1.96 -12.25
CA THR A 110 -12.63 0.74 -11.47
C THR A 110 -12.61 1.09 -9.99
N ARG A 111 -13.28 0.30 -9.14
CA ARG A 111 -13.40 0.53 -7.69
C ARG A 111 -12.30 -0.21 -6.94
N HIS A 112 -11.44 0.55 -6.27
CA HIS A 112 -10.30 0.06 -5.52
C HIS A 112 -10.56 0.20 -4.02
N LEU A 113 -10.67 -0.91 -3.30
CA LEU A 113 -10.67 -0.92 -1.84
C LEU A 113 -9.22 -0.84 -1.35
N VAL A 114 -8.94 0.04 -0.38
CA VAL A 114 -7.59 0.19 0.18
C VAL A 114 -7.54 -0.36 1.61
N ILE A 115 -6.56 -1.22 1.90
CA ILE A 115 -6.31 -1.78 3.24
C ILE A 115 -4.81 -1.74 3.51
N GLY A 116 -4.37 -0.80 4.33
CA GLY A 116 -2.96 -0.64 4.69
C GLY A 116 -2.55 -1.43 5.92
N GLY A 117 -1.24 -1.51 6.12
CA GLY A 117 -0.60 -2.08 7.30
C GLY A 117 -0.33 -3.58 7.22
N ALA A 118 0.68 -3.98 8.01
CA ALA A 118 1.10 -5.35 8.21
C ALA A 118 1.89 -5.45 9.52
N TYR A 119 2.20 -6.66 9.98
CA TYR A 119 3.09 -6.89 11.10
C TYR A 119 4.56 -6.86 10.66
N SER A 120 5.41 -6.15 11.41
CA SER A 120 6.86 -6.15 11.18
C SER A 120 7.50 -7.38 11.81
N VAL A 121 7.93 -8.35 10.99
CA VAL A 121 8.58 -9.59 11.47
C VAL A 121 9.89 -9.31 12.23
N ASP A 122 10.51 -8.16 12.00
CA ASP A 122 11.72 -7.69 12.67
C ASP A 122 11.45 -6.75 13.88
N LYS A 123 10.20 -6.67 14.35
CA LYS A 123 9.75 -5.82 15.46
C LYS A 123 10.66 -5.92 16.68
N TYR A 124 10.91 -7.12 17.17
CA TYR A 124 11.71 -7.30 18.39
C TYR A 124 13.17 -6.89 18.18
N TYR A 125 13.74 -7.24 17.02
CA TYR A 125 15.07 -6.77 16.64
C TYR A 125 15.17 -5.24 16.61
N ARG A 126 14.16 -4.57 16.06
CA ARG A 126 14.09 -3.09 16.02
C ARG A 126 14.04 -2.51 17.42
N LEU A 127 13.17 -3.03 18.28
CA LEU A 127 13.02 -2.54 19.65
C LEU A 127 14.31 -2.74 20.47
N GLU A 128 14.96 -3.88 20.38
CA GLU A 128 16.23 -4.18 21.06
C GLU A 128 17.38 -3.29 20.59
N ASN A 129 17.37 -2.88 19.30
CA ASN A 129 18.42 -2.05 18.72
C ASN A 129 18.04 -0.55 18.65
N ASN A 130 17.00 -0.11 19.36
CA ASN A 130 16.49 1.27 19.35
C ASN A 130 16.22 1.81 17.92
N MET A 131 15.77 0.95 17.03
CA MET A 131 15.30 1.33 15.70
C MET A 131 13.83 1.75 15.73
N LEU A 132 13.38 2.48 14.72
CA LEU A 132 11.98 2.90 14.63
C LEU A 132 11.06 1.71 14.38
N TRP A 133 10.00 1.64 15.15
CA TRP A 133 8.86 0.74 15.00
C TRP A 133 7.59 1.52 15.39
N PHE A 134 6.47 1.22 14.77
CA PHE A 134 5.21 1.94 14.95
C PHE A 134 4.14 0.99 15.50
N ALA A 135 3.54 1.37 16.63
CA ALA A 135 2.54 0.52 17.30
C ALA A 135 1.23 0.39 16.52
N ASP A 136 0.99 1.29 15.59
CA ASP A 136 -0.16 1.36 14.69
C ASP A 136 0.14 0.80 13.28
N GLU A 137 1.18 -0.04 13.17
CA GLU A 137 1.60 -0.65 11.90
C GLU A 137 0.52 -1.54 11.26
N GLN A 138 -0.31 -2.18 12.08
CA GLN A 138 -1.44 -3.00 11.63
C GLN A 138 -2.76 -2.22 11.66
N PRO A 139 -3.79 -2.63 10.89
CA PRO A 139 -5.12 -2.02 10.96
C PRO A 139 -5.73 -2.17 12.36
N SER A 140 -6.21 -1.06 12.93
CA SER A 140 -6.92 -1.09 14.22
C SER A 140 -8.28 -1.79 14.11
N ALA A 141 -8.91 -2.09 15.26
CA ALA A 141 -10.26 -2.67 15.29
C ALA A 141 -11.29 -1.76 14.60
N GLU A 142 -11.14 -0.45 14.72
CA GLU A 142 -11.99 0.54 14.06
C GLU A 142 -11.84 0.49 12.54
N ILE A 143 -10.60 0.41 12.03
CA ILE A 143 -10.32 0.26 10.60
C ILE A 143 -10.92 -1.06 10.10
N LYS A 144 -10.72 -2.16 10.82
CA LYS A 144 -11.26 -3.48 10.44
C LYS A 144 -12.80 -3.44 10.34
N THR A 145 -13.46 -2.87 11.34
CA THR A 145 -14.92 -2.70 11.35
C THR A 145 -15.39 -1.81 10.18
N TYR A 146 -14.67 -0.74 9.90
CA TYR A 146 -15.00 0.16 8.79
C TYR A 146 -14.87 -0.54 7.43
N VAL A 147 -13.79 -1.28 7.20
CA VAL A 147 -13.61 -2.08 5.98
C VAL A 147 -14.75 -3.09 5.81
N GLU A 148 -15.10 -3.82 6.88
CA GLU A 148 -16.18 -4.80 6.85
C GLU A 148 -17.53 -4.15 6.50
N ASP A 149 -17.81 -2.96 7.01
CA ASP A 149 -19.00 -2.19 6.64
C ASP A 149 -18.96 -1.75 5.16
N GLN A 150 -17.81 -1.29 4.67
CA GLN A 150 -17.66 -0.83 3.29
C GLN A 150 -17.89 -1.95 2.27
N ILE A 151 -17.37 -3.15 2.50
CA ILE A 151 -17.52 -4.28 1.58
C ILE A 151 -18.96 -4.81 1.51
N THR A 152 -19.78 -4.60 2.56
CA THR A 152 -21.21 -4.97 2.52
C THR A 152 -22.05 -4.02 1.68
N LYS A 153 -21.64 -2.77 1.55
CA LYS A 153 -22.40 -1.69 0.91
C LYS A 153 -21.95 -1.41 -0.52
N ASN A 154 -20.76 -1.85 -0.88
CA ASN A 154 -20.12 -1.46 -2.13
C ASN A 154 -19.62 -2.66 -2.90
N ARG A 155 -19.69 -2.56 -4.24
CA ARG A 155 -18.98 -3.44 -5.13
C ARG A 155 -17.50 -3.05 -5.18
N ILE A 156 -16.62 -4.03 -5.16
CA ILE A 156 -15.16 -3.88 -5.27
C ILE A 156 -14.70 -4.55 -6.56
N ASP A 157 -13.86 -3.88 -7.34
CA ASP A 157 -13.27 -4.49 -8.52
C ASP A 157 -11.81 -4.94 -8.24
N ILE A 158 -11.06 -4.15 -7.46
CA ILE A 158 -9.66 -4.42 -7.10
C ILE A 158 -9.49 -4.17 -5.61
N VAL A 159 -8.74 -5.03 -4.93
CA VAL A 159 -8.26 -4.79 -3.57
C VAL A 159 -6.78 -4.39 -3.63
N LEU A 160 -6.45 -3.30 -2.97
CA LEU A 160 -5.09 -2.80 -2.77
C LEU A 160 -4.76 -2.94 -1.28
N SER A 161 -3.89 -3.86 -0.93
CA SER A 161 -3.46 -4.01 0.45
C SER A 161 -1.94 -3.92 0.58
N HIS A 162 -1.44 -3.69 1.80
CA HIS A 162 -0.01 -3.80 2.02
C HIS A 162 0.41 -5.27 2.11
N THR A 163 -0.19 -6.06 3.01
CA THR A 163 0.02 -7.52 3.09
C THR A 163 -1.10 -8.31 2.39
N CYS A 164 -1.02 -9.63 2.39
CA CYS A 164 -1.93 -10.55 1.69
C CYS A 164 -2.85 -11.30 2.67
N PRO A 165 -3.96 -11.91 2.19
CA PRO A 165 -4.70 -12.92 2.96
C PRO A 165 -3.81 -14.11 3.36
N TYR A 166 -4.02 -14.67 4.56
CA TYR A 166 -3.20 -15.71 5.18
C TYR A 166 -3.00 -16.95 4.30
N LYS A 167 -4.04 -17.38 3.59
CA LYS A 167 -3.95 -18.54 2.68
C LYS A 167 -2.99 -18.34 1.50
N TYR A 168 -2.67 -17.10 1.18
CA TYR A 168 -1.76 -16.73 0.10
C TYR A 168 -0.35 -16.38 0.57
N GLU A 169 -0.07 -16.45 1.89
CA GLU A 169 1.28 -16.19 2.40
C GLU A 169 2.34 -16.95 1.61
N PRO A 170 3.37 -16.26 1.12
CA PRO A 170 4.43 -16.88 0.34
C PRO A 170 5.44 -17.59 1.25
N ARG A 171 5.04 -18.70 1.87
CA ARG A 171 5.84 -19.44 2.87
C ARG A 171 7.19 -19.90 2.34
N ASP A 172 7.31 -20.05 1.03
CA ASP A 172 8.56 -20.33 0.33
C ASP A 172 9.55 -19.15 0.34
N ALA A 173 9.08 -17.94 0.62
CA ALA A 173 9.87 -16.72 0.76
C ALA A 173 10.13 -16.30 2.22
N PHE A 174 9.66 -17.06 3.21
CA PHE A 174 9.89 -16.72 4.61
C PHE A 174 11.37 -16.73 4.96
N LEU A 175 11.78 -15.74 5.77
CA LEU A 175 13.16 -15.64 6.25
C LEU A 175 13.44 -16.76 7.27
N PRO A 176 14.45 -17.63 7.03
CA PRO A 176 14.71 -18.78 7.88
C PRO A 176 15.12 -18.43 9.32
N ILE A 177 15.55 -17.18 9.55
CA ILE A 177 16.00 -16.68 10.86
C ILE A 177 14.85 -16.17 11.73
N ILE A 178 13.64 -16.06 11.19
CA ILE A 178 12.46 -15.57 11.93
C ILE A 178 11.70 -16.76 12.50
N ASP A 179 11.53 -16.76 13.81
CA ASP A 179 10.65 -17.70 14.49
C ASP A 179 9.19 -17.32 14.21
N GLN A 180 8.54 -18.08 13.35
CA GLN A 180 7.16 -17.83 12.90
C GLN A 180 6.14 -17.89 14.05
N SER A 181 6.46 -18.54 15.19
CA SER A 181 5.59 -18.56 16.36
C SER A 181 5.48 -17.19 17.05
N THR A 182 6.38 -16.27 16.75
CA THR A 182 6.40 -14.90 17.31
C THR A 182 5.75 -13.87 16.39
N VAL A 183 5.37 -14.25 15.19
CA VAL A 183 4.75 -13.37 14.19
C VAL A 183 3.26 -13.25 14.47
N ASP A 184 2.76 -12.02 14.54
CA ASP A 184 1.32 -11.74 14.65
C ASP A 184 0.69 -11.71 13.26
N ASP A 185 0.09 -12.82 12.84
CA ASP A 185 -0.59 -13.01 11.57
C ASP A 185 -2.09 -12.61 11.60
N SER A 186 -2.48 -11.85 12.62
CA SER A 186 -3.90 -11.49 12.83
C SER A 186 -4.47 -10.61 11.70
N THR A 187 -3.63 -9.82 11.04
CA THR A 187 -4.05 -9.04 9.87
C THR A 187 -4.30 -9.93 8.67
N GLU A 188 -3.40 -10.84 8.36
CA GLU A 188 -3.50 -11.79 7.24
C GLU A 188 -4.71 -12.71 7.41
N ARG A 189 -4.97 -13.21 8.63
CA ARG A 189 -6.16 -14.03 8.94
C ARG A 189 -7.46 -13.23 8.81
N TRP A 190 -7.46 -11.97 9.21
CA TRP A 190 -8.61 -11.11 8.99
C TRP A 190 -8.84 -10.85 7.50
N LEU A 191 -7.77 -10.65 6.71
CA LEU A 191 -7.85 -10.50 5.26
C LEU A 191 -8.40 -11.76 4.56
N ASP A 192 -8.18 -12.98 5.07
CA ASP A 192 -8.86 -14.19 4.58
C ASP A 192 -10.39 -14.03 4.67
N GLY A 193 -10.87 -13.54 5.81
CA GLY A 193 -12.31 -13.29 6.00
C GLY A 193 -12.88 -12.17 5.11
N ILE A 194 -12.05 -11.19 4.72
CA ILE A 194 -12.43 -10.17 3.73
C ILE A 194 -12.47 -10.79 2.33
N GLU A 195 -11.46 -11.57 1.98
CA GLU A 195 -11.32 -12.19 0.66
C GLU A 195 -12.51 -13.13 0.35
N GLU A 196 -13.00 -13.87 1.34
CA GLU A 196 -14.17 -14.73 1.20
C GLU A 196 -15.49 -13.98 0.93
N LYS A 197 -15.56 -12.71 1.33
CA LYS A 197 -16.78 -11.88 1.23
C LYS A 197 -16.81 -10.98 0.00
N VAL A 198 -15.66 -10.75 -0.66
CA VAL A 198 -15.53 -9.79 -1.75
C VAL A 198 -15.39 -10.49 -3.09
N ASP A 199 -16.31 -10.21 -4.02
CA ASP A 199 -16.13 -10.61 -5.43
C ASP A 199 -15.27 -9.56 -6.14
N TYR A 200 -13.96 -9.86 -6.29
CA TYR A 200 -12.97 -9.00 -6.88
C TYR A 200 -12.33 -9.61 -8.14
N LYS A 201 -11.79 -8.76 -9.00
CA LYS A 201 -11.08 -9.16 -10.22
C LYS A 201 -9.59 -9.36 -10.00
N ALA A 202 -9.00 -8.54 -9.13
CA ALA A 202 -7.59 -8.62 -8.75
C ALA A 202 -7.39 -8.15 -7.31
N TRP A 203 -6.38 -8.74 -6.66
CA TRP A 203 -5.85 -8.33 -5.37
C TRP A 203 -4.36 -8.04 -5.53
N LEU A 204 -3.93 -6.83 -5.22
CA LEU A 204 -2.53 -6.41 -5.35
C LEU A 204 -1.98 -6.10 -3.97
N CYS A 205 -0.79 -6.63 -3.64
CA CYS A 205 -0.13 -6.38 -2.36
C CYS A 205 1.39 -6.24 -2.50
N GLY A 206 2.01 -5.55 -1.54
CA GLY A 206 3.45 -5.39 -1.36
C GLY A 206 4.01 -6.26 -0.23
N HIS A 207 4.77 -5.66 0.69
CA HIS A 207 5.27 -6.20 1.96
C HIS A 207 6.27 -7.35 1.86
N TRP A 208 6.00 -8.34 1.02
CA TRP A 208 6.75 -9.60 0.94
C TRP A 208 8.03 -9.52 0.11
N HIS A 209 8.27 -8.40 -0.55
CA HIS A 209 9.42 -8.14 -1.43
C HIS A 209 9.65 -9.22 -2.49
N ILE A 210 8.58 -9.73 -3.06
CA ILE A 210 8.60 -10.75 -4.12
C ILE A 210 7.73 -10.34 -5.31
N GLU A 211 8.03 -10.95 -6.45
CA GLU A 211 7.19 -10.90 -7.64
C GLU A 211 6.54 -12.27 -7.81
N LYS A 212 5.26 -12.39 -7.44
CA LYS A 212 4.55 -13.66 -7.49
C LYS A 212 3.08 -13.44 -7.81
N GLN A 213 2.48 -14.37 -8.55
CA GLN A 213 1.05 -14.40 -8.78
C GLN A 213 0.48 -15.71 -8.30
N ILE A 214 -0.64 -15.64 -7.58
CA ILE A 214 -1.44 -16.79 -7.16
C ILE A 214 -2.90 -16.45 -7.45
N ASP A 215 -3.50 -17.13 -8.42
CA ASP A 215 -4.86 -16.88 -8.89
C ASP A 215 -5.09 -15.41 -9.29
N LYS A 216 -5.97 -14.71 -8.60
CA LYS A 216 -6.27 -13.28 -8.79
C LYS A 216 -5.40 -12.36 -7.94
N LEU A 217 -4.54 -12.90 -7.08
CA LEU A 217 -3.66 -12.11 -6.20
C LEU A 217 -2.28 -11.98 -6.82
N ARG A 218 -1.72 -10.77 -6.78
CA ARG A 218 -0.36 -10.48 -7.22
C ARG A 218 0.43 -9.74 -6.16
N PHE A 219 1.57 -10.29 -5.83
CA PHE A 219 2.63 -9.65 -5.04
C PHE A 219 3.46 -8.78 -5.98
N LEU A 220 3.73 -7.55 -5.55
CA LEU A 220 4.55 -6.60 -6.28
C LEU A 220 5.64 -6.07 -5.37
N PHE A 221 6.84 -5.91 -5.93
CA PHE A 221 7.96 -5.26 -5.29
C PHE A 221 8.58 -4.21 -6.21
N HIS A 222 9.37 -4.63 -7.20
CA HIS A 222 9.99 -3.74 -8.17
C HIS A 222 9.24 -3.66 -9.51
N ASP A 223 8.44 -4.67 -9.81
CA ASP A 223 7.63 -4.69 -11.02
C ASP A 223 6.56 -3.59 -10.98
N VAL A 224 6.23 -3.09 -12.18
CA VAL A 224 5.12 -2.17 -12.38
C VAL A 224 4.10 -2.82 -13.30
N VAL A 225 2.86 -2.96 -12.81
CA VAL A 225 1.74 -3.47 -13.61
C VAL A 225 0.74 -2.35 -13.90
N SER A 226 0.14 -2.36 -15.07
CA SER A 226 -0.89 -1.39 -15.43
C SER A 226 -2.30 -1.95 -15.21
N LEU A 227 -3.29 -1.05 -15.03
CA LEU A 227 -4.70 -1.44 -14.98
C LEU A 227 -5.14 -2.20 -16.23
N GLU A 228 -4.57 -1.88 -17.40
CA GLU A 228 -4.87 -2.62 -18.62
C GLU A 228 -4.38 -4.08 -18.57
N MET A 229 -3.20 -4.32 -18.02
CA MET A 229 -2.70 -5.69 -17.82
C MET A 229 -3.63 -6.48 -16.91
N ILE A 230 -4.12 -5.86 -15.83
CA ILE A 230 -5.09 -6.47 -14.91
C ILE A 230 -6.40 -6.79 -15.63
N LYS A 231 -6.93 -5.84 -16.41
CA LYS A 231 -8.20 -6.02 -17.17
C LYS A 231 -8.12 -7.10 -18.25
N ARG A 232 -6.94 -7.35 -18.81
CA ARG A 232 -6.69 -8.45 -19.78
C ARG A 232 -6.54 -9.83 -19.12
N GLY A 233 -6.51 -9.87 -17.81
CA GLY A 233 -6.14 -11.04 -17.01
C GLY A 233 -4.62 -11.23 -16.98
N PHE A 234 -4.11 -11.55 -15.82
CA PHE A 234 -2.70 -11.93 -15.70
C PHE A 234 -2.47 -13.23 -16.49
N LYS A 235 -1.61 -13.18 -17.49
CA LYS A 235 -1.19 -14.37 -18.27
C LYS A 235 0.13 -14.87 -17.76
#